data_6083625b91da90ed887b50bae28ff82d
#
_entry.id   6083625b91da90ed887b50bae28ff82d
#
_cell.length_a   1.000
_cell.length_b   1.000
_cell.length_c   1.000
_cell.angle_alpha   90.00
_cell.angle_beta   90.00
_cell.angle_gamma   90.00
#
_symmetry.space_group_name_H-M   'P 1'
#
loop_
_entity.id
_entity.type
_entity.pdbx_description
1 polymer ?
#
loop_
_entity_poly.entity_id
_entity_poly.type
_entity_poly.pdbx_seq_one_letter_code
_entity_poly.pdbx_strand_id
1 'polypeptide(L)'
;MGVETINITEVFFLFIDKYNVSQGEQSVKRGRPFKGQKKDDKQQRKRNWLFVIYPGDSAPDNWRELLQGLCVEGCVSPLHDMDINEVDEEQKKAHRHVMLCYDGPVSYEQVKKVSCDLLHGTAPIPCNSMRGSVRYFLHMDNPEKAQYSVSDMLSLSGFDVEAALDVSGAMLREAVQQMQLFIIQEGITEFCDFADWCLANNLEWHTVLCEKRTMFFERYIRSRRYSNEHKKGGA
;
A
#
# COMPACT_ATOMS: atom_id res chain seq x y z
N MET A 1 -2.28 8.18 -37.03
CA MET A 1 -2.76 6.96 -36.37
C MET A 1 -2.57 7.19 -34.88
N GLY A 2 -3.67 7.40 -34.16
CA GLY A 2 -3.61 7.69 -32.72
C GLY A 2 -3.38 6.37 -31.98
N VAL A 3 -2.36 6.36 -31.14
CA VAL A 3 -2.14 5.28 -30.18
C VAL A 3 -3.09 5.59 -29.01
N GLU A 4 -4.17 4.81 -28.87
CA GLU A 4 -5.03 4.85 -27.70
C GLU A 4 -4.22 4.39 -26.50
N THR A 5 -3.97 5.31 -25.58
CA THR A 5 -3.34 5.03 -24.28
C THR A 5 -4.34 4.26 -23.45
N ILE A 6 -4.20 2.95 -23.37
CA ILE A 6 -5.02 2.09 -22.52
C ILE A 6 -4.71 2.44 -21.06
N ASN A 7 -5.72 2.86 -20.33
CA ASN A 7 -5.60 3.22 -18.91
C ASN A 7 -5.35 1.94 -18.09
N ILE A 8 -4.11 1.77 -17.63
CA ILE A 8 -3.59 0.56 -16.99
C ILE A 8 -4.29 0.26 -15.66
N THR A 9 -4.87 1.26 -15.02
CA THR A 9 -5.67 1.08 -13.79
C THR A 9 -6.93 0.26 -14.06
N GLU A 10 -7.59 0.43 -15.22
CA GLU A 10 -8.74 -0.37 -15.61
C GLU A 10 -8.36 -1.82 -15.94
N VAL A 11 -7.20 -2.03 -16.57
CA VAL A 11 -6.70 -3.38 -16.86
C VAL A 11 -6.35 -4.12 -15.57
N PHE A 12 -5.83 -3.43 -14.57
CA PHE A 12 -5.50 -4.00 -13.26
C PHE A 12 -6.76 -4.41 -12.48
N PHE A 13 -7.82 -3.60 -12.49
CA PHE A 13 -9.11 -3.94 -11.88
C PHE A 13 -9.82 -5.08 -12.62
N LEU A 14 -9.84 -5.07 -13.92
CA LEU A 14 -10.41 -6.15 -14.73
C LEU A 14 -9.66 -7.49 -14.56
N PHE A 15 -8.36 -7.44 -14.24
CA PHE A 15 -7.55 -8.63 -14.01
C PHE A 15 -7.82 -9.24 -12.63
N ILE A 16 -7.98 -8.42 -11.58
CA ILE A 16 -8.35 -8.89 -10.24
C ILE A 16 -9.74 -9.51 -10.23
N ASP A 17 -10.72 -8.89 -10.90
CA ASP A 17 -12.08 -9.44 -11.01
C ASP A 17 -12.11 -10.76 -11.79
N LYS A 18 -11.33 -10.87 -12.86
CA LYS A 18 -11.26 -12.09 -13.68
C LYS A 18 -10.58 -13.25 -12.93
N TYR A 19 -9.60 -12.96 -12.06
CA TYR A 19 -8.89 -13.97 -11.26
C TYR A 19 -9.74 -14.43 -10.05
N ASN A 20 -10.51 -13.53 -9.44
CA ASN A 20 -11.45 -13.87 -8.37
C ASN A 20 -12.64 -14.69 -8.86
N VAL A 21 -13.09 -14.53 -10.11
CA VAL A 21 -14.17 -15.32 -10.70
C VAL A 21 -13.72 -16.74 -11.09
N SER A 22 -12.44 -16.95 -11.44
CA SER A 22 -11.95 -18.28 -11.84
C SER A 22 -11.62 -19.22 -10.68
N GLN A 23 -11.56 -18.74 -9.43
CA GLN A 23 -11.37 -19.55 -8.21
C GLN A 23 -12.70 -20.02 -7.58
N GLY A 24 -13.85 -19.66 -8.18
CA GLY A 24 -15.19 -19.88 -7.62
C GLY A 24 -15.81 -21.27 -7.84
N GLU A 25 -15.18 -22.20 -8.56
CA GLU A 25 -15.77 -23.53 -8.84
C GLU A 25 -14.83 -24.69 -8.51
N GLN A 26 -14.51 -24.88 -7.26
CA GLN A 26 -14.20 -26.20 -6.73
C GLN A 26 -15.02 -26.44 -5.47
N SER A 27 -16.03 -27.31 -5.61
CA SER A 27 -16.94 -27.72 -4.57
C SER A 27 -16.21 -28.43 -3.46
N VAL A 28 -15.99 -27.76 -2.33
CA VAL A 28 -15.70 -28.39 -1.05
C VAL A 28 -16.98 -28.41 -0.22
N LYS A 29 -17.40 -29.63 0.11
CA LYS A 29 -18.63 -29.90 0.86
C LYS A 29 -18.56 -29.33 2.29
N ARG A 30 -19.49 -28.43 2.59
CA ARG A 30 -20.26 -28.23 3.84
C ARG A 30 -19.51 -28.10 5.18
N GLY A 31 -19.09 -26.86 5.46
CA GLY A 31 -19.25 -26.30 6.79
C GLY A 31 -20.45 -25.35 6.77
N ARG A 32 -21.23 -25.25 7.90
CA ARG A 32 -22.34 -24.30 8.03
C ARG A 32 -21.88 -22.91 7.63
N PRO A 33 -22.69 -22.11 6.88
CA PRO A 33 -22.35 -20.74 6.57
C PRO A 33 -22.25 -19.97 7.89
N PHE A 34 -21.06 -19.53 8.22
CA PHE A 34 -20.83 -18.55 9.27
C PHE A 34 -21.52 -17.27 8.79
N LYS A 35 -22.66 -16.91 9.36
CA LYS A 35 -23.24 -15.57 9.21
C LYS A 35 -22.30 -14.59 9.89
N GLY A 36 -21.26 -14.18 9.17
CA GLY A 36 -20.40 -13.06 9.55
C GLY A 36 -21.22 -11.79 9.47
N GLN A 37 -21.85 -11.39 10.57
CA GLN A 37 -22.14 -9.98 10.78
C GLN A 37 -20.82 -9.25 10.59
N LYS A 38 -20.73 -8.31 9.63
CA LYS A 38 -19.66 -7.31 9.59
C LYS A 38 -19.70 -6.66 10.97
N LYS A 39 -18.74 -6.99 11.84
CA LYS A 39 -18.59 -6.29 13.11
C LYS A 39 -18.39 -4.82 12.75
N ASP A 40 -19.23 -3.96 13.29
CA ASP A 40 -19.09 -2.51 13.20
C ASP A 40 -17.62 -2.18 13.61
N ASP A 41 -16.93 -1.36 12.85
CA ASP A 41 -15.52 -1.00 13.11
C ASP A 41 -15.29 -0.53 14.54
N LYS A 42 -16.33 0.02 15.18
CA LYS A 42 -16.38 0.40 16.60
C LYS A 42 -16.20 -0.77 17.59
N GLN A 43 -16.46 -2.01 17.18
CA GLN A 43 -16.30 -3.21 18.04
C GLN A 43 -14.98 -3.94 17.78
N GLN A 44 -14.21 -3.56 16.77
CA GLN A 44 -12.96 -4.21 16.45
C GLN A 44 -11.84 -3.73 17.38
N ARG A 45 -11.00 -4.69 17.80
CA ARG A 45 -9.73 -4.39 18.45
C ARG A 45 -8.61 -4.56 17.42
N LYS A 46 -7.79 -3.54 17.21
CA LYS A 46 -6.67 -3.53 16.26
C LYS A 46 -5.42 -2.99 16.94
N ARG A 47 -4.26 -3.32 16.39
CA ARG A 47 -2.99 -2.76 16.84
C ARG A 47 -2.71 -1.40 16.23
N ASN A 48 -3.07 -1.22 14.96
CA ASN A 48 -2.67 -0.06 14.18
C ASN A 48 -3.92 0.77 13.81
N TRP A 49 -3.82 2.08 14.05
CA TRP A 49 -4.91 3.02 13.88
C TRP A 49 -4.45 4.28 13.18
N LEU A 50 -5.36 4.89 12.44
CA LEU A 50 -5.16 6.12 11.67
C LEU A 50 -6.17 7.16 12.09
N PHE A 51 -5.77 8.42 12.13
CA PHE A 51 -6.63 9.58 12.26
C PHE A 51 -5.95 10.83 11.72
N VAL A 52 -6.68 11.93 11.65
CA VAL A 52 -6.19 13.22 11.16
C VAL A 52 -6.24 14.24 12.27
N ILE A 53 -5.25 15.12 12.33
CA ILE A 53 -5.21 16.29 13.18
C ILE A 53 -5.05 17.57 12.34
N TYR A 54 -5.49 18.69 12.85
CA TYR A 54 -5.45 20.00 12.19
C TYR A 54 -4.62 21.00 13.02
N PRO A 55 -3.25 20.96 12.89
CA PRO A 55 -2.39 21.90 13.58
C PRO A 55 -2.68 23.36 13.18
N GLY A 56 -2.70 24.25 14.15
CA GLY A 56 -3.05 25.65 13.92
C GLY A 56 -4.56 25.94 13.80
N ASP A 57 -5.39 24.91 13.97
CA ASP A 57 -6.84 25.03 14.01
C ASP A 57 -7.45 24.34 15.24
N SER A 58 -7.79 23.06 15.17
CA SER A 58 -8.44 22.34 16.28
C SER A 58 -7.45 21.60 17.16
N ALA A 59 -6.31 21.15 16.64
CA ALA A 59 -5.33 20.43 17.42
C ALA A 59 -4.65 21.37 18.45
N PRO A 60 -4.36 20.88 19.68
CA PRO A 60 -3.62 21.66 20.68
C PRO A 60 -2.24 22.07 20.15
N ASP A 61 -1.74 23.23 20.56
CA ASP A 61 -0.41 23.71 20.13
C ASP A 61 0.72 22.74 20.49
N ASN A 62 0.57 22.01 21.59
CA ASN A 62 1.52 21.00 22.07
C ASN A 62 1.19 19.58 21.60
N TRP A 63 0.53 19.42 20.47
CA TRP A 63 0.14 18.09 19.95
C TRP A 63 1.32 17.12 19.77
N ARG A 64 2.52 17.65 19.48
CA ARG A 64 3.73 16.82 19.34
C ARG A 64 4.14 16.18 20.66
N GLU A 65 4.20 16.99 21.70
CA GLU A 65 4.54 16.56 23.05
C GLU A 65 3.49 15.58 23.58
N LEU A 66 2.22 15.81 23.30
CA LEU A 66 1.13 14.89 23.66
C LEU A 66 1.29 13.54 22.98
N LEU A 67 1.59 13.52 21.68
CA LEU A 67 1.82 12.28 20.93
C LEU A 67 3.07 11.54 21.42
N GLN A 68 4.17 12.24 21.65
CA GLN A 68 5.40 11.65 22.18
C GLN A 68 5.21 11.10 23.60
N GLY A 69 4.43 11.80 24.42
CA GLY A 69 4.09 11.38 25.78
C GLY A 69 3.24 10.11 25.88
N LEU A 70 2.60 9.68 24.78
CA LEU A 70 1.88 8.40 24.73
C LEU A 70 2.83 7.20 24.82
N CYS A 71 4.12 7.35 24.48
CA CYS A 71 5.08 6.27 24.36
C CYS A 71 4.59 5.09 23.48
N VAL A 72 3.83 5.42 22.43
CA VAL A 72 3.32 4.47 21.45
C VAL A 72 4.08 4.68 20.14
N GLU A 73 4.54 3.59 19.53
CA GLU A 73 5.16 3.65 18.20
C GLU A 73 4.18 4.19 17.16
N GLY A 74 4.71 4.92 16.19
CA GLY A 74 3.89 5.45 15.11
C GLY A 74 4.60 6.52 14.31
N CYS A 75 3.87 7.16 13.43
CA CYS A 75 4.38 8.28 12.65
C CYS A 75 3.30 9.30 12.34
N VAL A 76 3.77 10.53 12.06
CA VAL A 76 2.91 11.63 11.62
C VAL A 76 3.39 12.09 10.25
N SER A 77 2.44 12.31 9.34
CA SER A 77 2.75 12.80 7.99
C SER A 77 3.39 14.19 8.01
N PRO A 78 4.06 14.60 6.92
CA PRO A 78 4.27 16.02 6.62
C PRO A 78 2.96 16.80 6.70
N LEU A 79 3.04 18.13 6.79
CA LEU A 79 1.85 18.96 6.72
C LEU A 79 1.28 18.95 5.29
N HIS A 80 0.07 18.47 5.14
CA HIS A 80 -0.67 18.50 3.88
C HIS A 80 -1.43 19.83 3.81
N ASP A 81 -0.80 20.85 3.28
CA ASP A 81 -1.33 22.20 3.10
C ASP A 81 -1.53 22.59 1.64
N MET A 82 -1.13 21.72 0.71
CA MET A 82 -1.26 21.93 -0.75
C MET A 82 -2.33 21.02 -1.38
N ASP A 83 -3.03 20.20 -0.61
CA ASP A 83 -4.03 19.28 -1.11
C ASP A 83 -5.28 20.03 -1.59
N ILE A 84 -5.78 19.64 -2.77
CA ILE A 84 -7.00 20.16 -3.38
C ILE A 84 -8.12 19.14 -3.20
N ASN A 85 -9.32 19.60 -2.96
CA ASN A 85 -10.52 18.78 -2.94
C ASN A 85 -10.97 18.52 -4.39
N GLU A 86 -11.11 17.26 -4.79
CA GLU A 86 -11.45 16.86 -6.15
C GLU A 86 -12.88 17.26 -6.58
N VAL A 87 -13.76 17.60 -5.61
CA VAL A 87 -15.19 17.88 -5.89
C VAL A 87 -15.44 19.35 -6.16
N ASP A 88 -14.80 20.26 -5.40
CA ASP A 88 -15.04 21.69 -5.45
C ASP A 88 -13.81 22.52 -5.84
N GLU A 89 -12.68 21.84 -6.12
CA GLU A 89 -11.39 22.45 -6.44
C GLU A 89 -10.85 23.41 -5.37
N GLU A 90 -11.45 23.39 -4.17
CA GLU A 90 -10.98 24.21 -3.06
C GLU A 90 -9.78 23.56 -2.35
N GLN A 91 -8.90 24.39 -1.79
CA GLN A 91 -7.78 23.91 -1.00
C GLN A 91 -8.29 23.24 0.28
N LYS A 92 -7.86 22.00 0.53
CA LYS A 92 -8.17 21.31 1.77
C LYS A 92 -7.53 22.03 2.95
N LYS A 93 -8.22 22.01 4.08
CA LYS A 93 -7.68 22.49 5.34
C LYS A 93 -6.36 21.78 5.65
N ALA A 94 -5.34 22.57 6.01
CA ALA A 94 -4.04 22.04 6.37
C ALA A 94 -4.16 20.99 7.48
N HIS A 95 -3.60 19.81 7.25
CA HIS A 95 -3.78 18.67 8.15
C HIS A 95 -2.56 17.76 8.17
N ARG A 96 -2.52 16.88 9.17
CA ARG A 96 -1.53 15.81 9.27
C ARG A 96 -2.24 14.50 9.54
N HIS A 97 -1.80 13.45 8.88
CA HIS A 97 -2.20 12.08 9.20
C HIS A 97 -1.34 11.55 10.34
N VAL A 98 -1.96 10.83 11.25
CA VAL A 98 -1.29 10.17 12.37
C VAL A 98 -1.55 8.68 12.30
N MET A 99 -0.51 7.88 12.41
CA MET A 99 -0.57 6.44 12.59
C MET A 99 -0.01 6.07 13.95
N LEU A 100 -0.78 5.32 14.75
CA LEU A 100 -0.34 4.75 16.02
C LEU A 100 -0.32 3.23 15.94
N CYS A 101 0.78 2.63 16.39
CA CYS A 101 1.06 1.19 16.35
C CYS A 101 1.24 0.68 17.78
N TYR A 102 0.20 0.10 18.35
CA TYR A 102 0.20 -0.43 19.71
C TYR A 102 0.81 -1.84 19.78
N ASP A 103 1.47 -2.19 20.86
CA ASP A 103 2.02 -3.53 21.11
C ASP A 103 0.95 -4.62 21.12
N GLY A 104 -0.25 -4.28 21.56
CA GLY A 104 -1.40 -5.18 21.62
C GLY A 104 -2.65 -4.58 20.97
N PRO A 105 -3.69 -5.41 20.71
CA PRO A 105 -4.94 -4.90 20.16
C PRO A 105 -5.67 -3.98 21.15
N VAL A 106 -5.94 -2.74 20.74
CA VAL A 106 -6.72 -1.73 21.48
C VAL A 106 -8.09 -1.53 20.84
N SER A 107 -9.07 -1.08 21.63
CA SER A 107 -10.42 -0.81 21.15
C SER A 107 -10.50 0.57 20.48
N TYR A 108 -11.53 0.73 19.62
CA TYR A 108 -11.88 2.02 19.04
C TYR A 108 -12.01 3.12 20.08
N GLU A 109 -12.71 2.85 21.21
CA GLU A 109 -12.95 3.85 22.27
C GLU A 109 -11.66 4.30 22.97
N GLN A 110 -10.68 3.41 23.09
CA GLN A 110 -9.35 3.79 23.64
C GLN A 110 -8.63 4.74 22.71
N VAL A 111 -8.63 4.46 21.41
CA VAL A 111 -7.95 5.33 20.44
C VAL A 111 -8.71 6.64 20.22
N LYS A 112 -10.05 6.61 20.27
CA LYS A 112 -10.89 7.81 20.18
C LYS A 112 -10.58 8.82 21.28
N LYS A 113 -10.30 8.36 22.51
CA LYS A 113 -9.84 9.24 23.59
C LYS A 113 -8.56 10.00 23.22
N VAL A 114 -7.65 9.35 22.49
CA VAL A 114 -6.41 9.98 22.03
C VAL A 114 -6.69 10.92 20.86
N SER A 115 -7.37 10.40 19.81
CA SER A 115 -7.57 11.18 18.58
C SER A 115 -8.54 12.34 18.75
N CYS A 116 -9.71 12.11 19.38
CA CYS A 116 -10.77 13.12 19.49
C CYS A 116 -10.67 13.93 20.79
N ASP A 117 -10.52 13.25 21.94
CA ASP A 117 -10.64 13.94 23.23
C ASP A 117 -9.32 14.67 23.61
N LEU A 118 -8.16 14.05 23.28
CA LEU A 118 -6.84 14.63 23.61
C LEU A 118 -6.31 15.55 22.50
N LEU A 119 -6.41 15.12 21.24
CA LEU A 119 -5.80 15.80 20.09
C LEU A 119 -6.79 16.61 19.25
N HIS A 120 -8.10 16.56 19.56
CA HIS A 120 -9.19 17.22 18.85
C HIS A 120 -9.18 16.92 17.33
N GLY A 121 -8.71 15.73 16.97
CA GLY A 121 -8.65 15.23 15.61
C GLY A 121 -9.89 14.46 15.18
N THR A 122 -9.79 13.75 14.06
CA THR A 122 -10.90 12.96 13.54
C THR A 122 -11.10 11.65 14.30
N ALA A 123 -12.28 11.04 14.12
CA ALA A 123 -12.54 9.68 14.58
C ALA A 123 -11.49 8.71 14.01
N PRO A 124 -10.93 7.81 14.83
CA PRO A 124 -9.91 6.89 14.37
C PRO A 124 -10.49 5.79 13.47
N ILE A 125 -9.71 5.37 12.50
CA ILE A 125 -10.03 4.22 11.64
C ILE A 125 -8.93 3.14 11.77
N PRO A 126 -9.27 1.85 11.64
CA PRO A 126 -8.28 0.79 11.63
C PRO A 126 -7.30 0.93 10.46
N CYS A 127 -5.99 0.81 10.74
CA CYS A 127 -4.98 0.72 9.69
C CYS A 127 -4.92 -0.72 9.16
N ASN A 128 -5.22 -0.90 7.89
CA ASN A 128 -5.15 -2.20 7.23
C ASN A 128 -3.76 -2.52 6.67
N SER A 129 -2.99 -1.49 6.29
CA SER A 129 -1.65 -1.61 5.75
C SER A 129 -0.77 -0.46 6.22
N MET A 130 0.22 -0.73 7.06
CA MET A 130 1.19 0.30 7.50
C MET A 130 1.94 0.87 6.30
N ARG A 131 2.46 0.02 5.42
CA ARG A 131 3.16 0.44 4.20
C ARG A 131 2.27 1.33 3.32
N GLY A 132 1.04 0.89 3.04
CA GLY A 132 0.10 1.68 2.25
C GLY A 132 -0.23 3.03 2.88
N SER A 133 -0.36 3.08 4.22
CA SER A 133 -0.61 4.32 4.94
C SER A 133 0.58 5.28 4.88
N VAL A 134 1.82 4.78 5.05
CA VAL A 134 3.03 5.61 4.94
C VAL A 134 3.21 6.13 3.50
N ARG A 135 2.98 5.30 2.48
CA ARG A 135 2.99 5.73 1.07
C ARG A 135 1.96 6.83 0.80
N TYR A 136 0.75 6.66 1.35
CA TYR A 136 -0.32 7.66 1.25
C TYR A 136 0.06 8.98 1.97
N PHE A 137 0.73 8.92 3.10
CA PHE A 137 1.21 10.10 3.84
C PHE A 137 2.25 10.91 3.07
N LEU A 138 2.97 10.26 2.16
CA LEU A 138 3.99 10.85 1.30
C LEU A 138 3.49 11.13 -0.12
N HIS A 139 2.23 10.78 -0.43
CA HIS A 139 1.61 10.82 -1.75
C HIS A 139 2.34 10.03 -2.84
N MET A 140 3.12 9.00 -2.46
CA MET A 140 3.96 8.22 -3.38
C MET A 140 3.18 7.55 -4.53
N ASP A 141 1.89 7.27 -4.32
CA ASP A 141 1.02 6.62 -5.30
C ASP A 141 0.16 7.63 -6.08
N ASN A 142 0.31 8.92 -5.81
CA ASN A 142 -0.47 10.01 -6.39
C ASN A 142 0.48 11.10 -6.96
N PRO A 143 1.10 10.88 -8.13
CA PRO A 143 2.09 11.81 -8.68
C PRO A 143 1.52 13.20 -9.03
N GLU A 144 0.20 13.30 -9.17
CA GLU A 144 -0.52 14.58 -9.39
C GLU A 144 -0.59 15.46 -8.13
N LYS A 145 -0.34 14.91 -6.94
CA LYS A 145 -0.33 15.63 -5.67
C LYS A 145 1.07 16.12 -5.32
N ALA A 146 1.14 17.04 -4.37
CA ALA A 146 2.41 17.48 -3.79
C ALA A 146 3.14 16.27 -3.18
N GLN A 147 4.39 16.04 -3.60
CA GLN A 147 5.21 14.93 -3.12
C GLN A 147 5.97 15.35 -1.87
N TYR A 148 6.05 14.45 -0.89
CA TYR A 148 6.72 14.68 0.39
C TYR A 148 7.88 13.72 0.58
N SER A 149 8.90 14.14 1.35
CA SER A 149 10.06 13.31 1.68
C SER A 149 9.82 12.51 2.98
N VAL A 150 10.42 11.33 3.07
CA VAL A 150 10.45 10.54 4.31
C VAL A 150 11.05 11.35 5.47
N SER A 151 12.05 12.22 5.19
CA SER A 151 12.67 13.10 6.19
C SER A 151 11.71 14.11 6.82
N ASP A 152 10.57 14.40 6.18
CA ASP A 152 9.58 15.36 6.68
C ASP A 152 8.54 14.71 7.60
N MET A 153 8.60 13.38 7.73
CA MET A 153 7.76 12.64 8.67
C MET A 153 8.29 12.72 10.09
N LEU A 154 7.37 12.79 11.05
CA LEU A 154 7.72 12.69 12.47
C LEU A 154 7.58 11.23 12.92
N SER A 155 8.68 10.61 13.33
CA SER A 155 8.68 9.31 14.01
C SER A 155 8.32 9.46 15.49
N LEU A 156 7.50 8.54 16.00
CA LEU A 156 7.07 8.47 17.40
C LEU A 156 7.64 7.20 18.02
N SER A 157 8.25 7.34 19.21
CA SER A 157 8.75 6.21 20.02
C SER A 157 9.64 5.22 19.26
N GLY A 158 10.44 5.71 18.29
CA GLY A 158 11.38 4.87 17.54
C GLY A 158 10.79 4.11 16.35
N PHE A 159 9.58 4.44 15.92
CA PHE A 159 8.98 3.85 14.72
C PHE A 159 9.88 4.06 13.50
N ASP A 160 10.26 2.98 12.84
CA ASP A 160 11.09 3.01 11.64
C ASP A 160 10.22 3.18 10.39
N VAL A 161 10.17 4.40 9.87
CA VAL A 161 9.39 4.77 8.68
C VAL A 161 9.93 4.09 7.42
N GLU A 162 11.26 3.96 7.29
CA GLU A 162 11.90 3.33 6.13
C GLU A 162 11.60 1.83 6.11
N ALA A 163 11.73 1.16 7.26
CA ALA A 163 11.35 -0.25 7.40
C ALA A 163 9.85 -0.49 7.12
N ALA A 164 8.99 0.46 7.48
CA ALA A 164 7.55 0.38 7.17
C ALA A 164 7.25 0.51 5.67
N LEU A 165 8.10 1.17 4.90
CA LEU A 165 8.01 1.26 3.44
C LEU A 165 8.57 0.04 2.73
N ASP A 166 9.40 -0.78 3.38
CA ASP A 166 9.98 -1.96 2.74
C ASP A 166 8.91 -3.01 2.39
N VAL A 167 9.20 -3.76 1.35
CA VAL A 167 8.29 -4.82 0.85
C VAL A 167 8.34 -6.02 1.79
N SER A 168 7.25 -6.32 2.46
CA SER A 168 7.17 -7.50 3.32
C SER A 168 7.47 -8.80 2.54
N GLY A 169 7.97 -9.82 3.21
CA GLY A 169 8.24 -11.13 2.58
C GLY A 169 6.99 -11.77 1.93
N ALA A 170 5.78 -11.47 2.41
CA ALA A 170 4.54 -11.92 1.80
C ALA A 170 4.26 -11.18 0.49
N MET A 171 4.35 -9.85 0.50
CA MET A 171 4.19 -9.02 -0.71
C MET A 171 5.26 -9.34 -1.76
N LEU A 172 6.50 -9.58 -1.32
CA LEU A 172 7.58 -9.97 -2.22
C LEU A 172 7.27 -11.30 -2.93
N ARG A 173 6.73 -12.30 -2.20
CA ARG A 173 6.34 -13.58 -2.81
C ARG A 173 5.20 -13.39 -3.81
N GLU A 174 4.20 -12.61 -3.46
CA GLU A 174 3.08 -12.31 -4.34
C GLU A 174 3.54 -11.56 -5.60
N ALA A 175 4.36 -10.52 -5.47
CA ALA A 175 4.93 -9.81 -6.59
C ALA A 175 5.72 -10.74 -7.51
N VAL A 176 6.59 -11.61 -6.96
CA VAL A 176 7.34 -12.59 -7.75
C VAL A 176 6.42 -13.52 -8.53
N GLN A 177 5.34 -14.01 -7.92
CA GLN A 177 4.36 -14.86 -8.60
C GLN A 177 3.65 -14.12 -9.75
N GLN A 178 3.20 -12.90 -9.52
CA GLN A 178 2.55 -12.08 -10.54
C GLN A 178 3.51 -11.75 -11.70
N MET A 179 4.75 -11.39 -11.40
CA MET A 179 5.79 -11.14 -12.40
C MET A 179 6.09 -12.40 -13.23
N GLN A 180 6.14 -13.59 -12.62
CA GLN A 180 6.32 -14.84 -13.35
C GLN A 180 5.13 -15.13 -14.28
N LEU A 181 3.89 -14.93 -13.81
CA LEU A 181 2.69 -15.09 -14.63
C LEU A 181 2.70 -14.14 -15.82
N PHE A 182 3.05 -12.88 -15.60
CA PHE A 182 3.17 -11.88 -16.65
C PHE A 182 4.20 -12.27 -17.71
N ILE A 183 5.41 -12.67 -17.29
CA ILE A 183 6.45 -13.16 -18.22
C ILE A 183 5.94 -14.33 -19.07
N ILE A 184 5.12 -15.22 -18.47
CA ILE A 184 4.54 -16.36 -19.19
C ILE A 184 3.51 -15.91 -20.21
N GLN A 185 2.61 -15.02 -19.83
CA GLN A 185 1.49 -14.54 -20.64
C GLN A 185 1.95 -13.70 -21.83
N GLU A 186 2.88 -12.80 -21.58
CA GLU A 186 3.46 -11.92 -22.61
C GLU A 186 4.55 -12.61 -23.44
N GLY A 187 4.96 -13.82 -23.07
CA GLY A 187 5.98 -14.57 -23.80
C GLY A 187 7.35 -13.93 -23.75
N ILE A 188 7.68 -13.20 -22.69
CA ILE A 188 8.94 -12.48 -22.55
C ILE A 188 10.12 -13.45 -22.53
N THR A 189 11.12 -13.19 -23.39
CA THR A 189 12.33 -14.01 -23.56
C THR A 189 13.63 -13.28 -23.25
N GLU A 190 13.57 -11.95 -23.10
CA GLU A 190 14.74 -11.14 -22.77
C GLU A 190 14.51 -10.38 -21.45
N PHE A 191 15.57 -10.35 -20.63
CA PHE A 191 15.53 -9.70 -19.32
C PHE A 191 15.37 -8.17 -19.44
N CYS A 192 16.05 -7.55 -20.42
CA CYS A 192 15.96 -6.11 -20.67
C CYS A 192 14.52 -5.69 -21.01
N ASP A 193 13.82 -6.44 -21.87
CA ASP A 193 12.45 -6.12 -22.25
C ASP A 193 11.51 -6.12 -21.03
N PHE A 194 11.72 -7.06 -20.12
CA PHE A 194 10.96 -7.13 -18.88
C PHE A 194 11.32 -5.98 -17.91
N ALA A 195 12.61 -5.66 -17.79
CA ALA A 195 13.07 -4.58 -16.92
C ALA A 195 12.55 -3.21 -17.41
N ASP A 196 12.65 -2.96 -18.72
CA ASP A 196 12.16 -1.73 -19.34
C ASP A 196 10.65 -1.60 -19.21
N TRP A 197 9.91 -2.72 -19.40
CA TRP A 197 8.48 -2.73 -19.17
C TRP A 197 8.12 -2.40 -17.71
N CYS A 198 8.82 -3.01 -16.75
CA CYS A 198 8.60 -2.74 -15.32
C CYS A 198 8.87 -1.26 -14.99
N LEU A 199 9.96 -0.70 -15.52
CA LEU A 199 10.32 0.70 -15.30
C LEU A 199 9.22 1.66 -15.82
N ALA A 200 8.66 1.35 -16.98
CA ALA A 200 7.65 2.19 -17.61
C ALA A 200 6.25 2.04 -17.00
N ASN A 201 5.91 0.86 -16.44
CA ASN A 201 4.52 0.52 -16.13
C ASN A 201 4.29 0.12 -14.67
N ASN A 202 5.31 -0.36 -13.95
CA ASN A 202 5.16 -0.83 -12.57
C ASN A 202 6.45 -0.67 -11.77
N LEU A 203 6.61 0.48 -11.17
CA LEU A 203 7.82 0.85 -10.44
C LEU A 203 8.07 -0.05 -9.21
N GLU A 204 7.02 -0.62 -8.59
CA GLU A 204 7.18 -1.60 -7.52
C GLU A 204 7.82 -2.90 -8.03
N TRP A 205 7.35 -3.40 -9.18
CA TRP A 205 7.97 -4.57 -9.80
C TRP A 205 9.41 -4.27 -10.23
N HIS A 206 9.68 -3.07 -10.74
CA HIS A 206 11.03 -2.65 -11.07
C HIS A 206 11.94 -2.68 -9.84
N THR A 207 11.49 -2.15 -8.70
CA THR A 207 12.23 -2.21 -7.43
C THR A 207 12.48 -3.66 -6.99
N VAL A 208 11.46 -4.52 -7.02
CA VAL A 208 11.60 -5.94 -6.71
C VAL A 208 12.60 -6.62 -7.65
N LEU A 209 12.52 -6.32 -8.94
CA LEU A 209 13.38 -6.88 -9.97
C LEU A 209 14.85 -6.50 -9.73
N CYS A 210 15.13 -5.20 -9.56
CA CYS A 210 16.48 -4.67 -9.48
C CYS A 210 17.16 -4.91 -8.13
N GLU A 211 16.42 -4.76 -7.02
CA GLU A 211 17.02 -4.78 -5.68
C GLU A 211 16.90 -6.13 -4.98
N LYS A 212 15.87 -6.88 -5.26
CA LYS A 212 15.56 -8.08 -4.46
C LYS A 212 15.66 -9.41 -5.25
N ARG A 213 15.40 -9.43 -6.55
CA ARG A 213 15.23 -10.67 -7.33
C ARG A 213 15.86 -10.68 -8.73
N THR A 214 16.83 -9.82 -9.02
CA THR A 214 17.51 -9.72 -10.32
C THR A 214 18.00 -11.07 -10.84
N MET A 215 18.82 -11.77 -10.06
CA MET A 215 19.39 -13.05 -10.47
C MET A 215 18.34 -14.14 -10.70
N PHE A 216 17.25 -14.11 -9.94
CA PHE A 216 16.15 -15.06 -10.13
C PHE A 216 15.49 -14.86 -11.49
N PHE A 217 15.08 -13.63 -11.81
CA PHE A 217 14.37 -13.34 -13.06
C PHE A 217 15.28 -13.46 -14.30
N GLU A 218 16.54 -13.03 -14.21
CA GLU A 218 17.50 -13.21 -15.29
C GLU A 218 17.64 -14.69 -15.67
N ARG A 219 17.85 -15.56 -14.68
CA ARG A 219 17.96 -17.01 -14.89
C ARG A 219 16.65 -17.63 -15.35
N TYR A 220 15.53 -17.19 -14.80
CA TYR A 220 14.20 -17.67 -15.15
C TYR A 220 13.87 -17.38 -16.62
N ILE A 221 14.04 -16.13 -17.07
CA ILE A 221 13.79 -15.71 -18.45
C ILE A 221 14.72 -16.44 -19.42
N ARG A 222 16.00 -16.51 -19.10
CA ARG A 222 16.99 -17.27 -19.88
C ARG A 222 16.59 -18.75 -20.02
N SER A 223 16.21 -19.40 -18.94
CA SER A 223 15.76 -20.82 -18.97
C SER A 223 14.51 -21.00 -19.84
N ARG A 224 13.56 -20.05 -19.79
CA ARG A 224 12.36 -20.09 -20.64
C ARG A 224 12.70 -19.95 -22.13
N ARG A 225 13.61 -19.06 -22.49
CA ARG A 225 14.09 -18.91 -23.88
C ARG A 225 14.62 -20.25 -24.41
N TYR A 226 15.54 -20.89 -23.72
CA TYR A 226 16.06 -22.19 -24.13
C TYR A 226 15.00 -23.29 -24.24
N SER A 227 14.04 -23.33 -23.30
CA SER A 227 12.94 -24.29 -23.35
C SER A 227 12.05 -24.08 -24.57
N ASN A 228 11.81 -22.84 -24.98
CA ASN A 228 11.00 -22.52 -26.16
C ASN A 228 11.72 -22.82 -27.49
N GLU A 229 13.03 -22.61 -27.54
CA GLU A 229 13.87 -22.98 -28.70
C GLU A 229 13.87 -24.47 -28.94
N HIS A 230 14.03 -25.30 -27.90
CA HIS A 230 14.00 -26.75 -28.01
C HIS A 230 12.64 -27.31 -28.41
N LYS A 231 11.54 -26.69 -28.03
CA LYS A 231 10.20 -27.08 -28.47
C LYS A 231 9.92 -26.78 -29.94
N LYS A 232 10.56 -25.75 -30.51
CA LYS A 232 10.42 -25.40 -31.93
C LYS A 232 11.35 -26.19 -32.88
N GLY A 233 12.45 -26.71 -32.36
CA GLY A 233 13.43 -27.46 -33.14
C GLY A 233 13.19 -29.00 -33.20
N GLY A 234 12.16 -29.49 -32.53
CA GLY A 234 11.80 -30.92 -32.45
C GLY A 234 10.53 -31.33 -33.19
N ALA A 235 10.08 -30.51 -34.16
CA ALA A 235 8.91 -30.77 -35.01
C ALA A 235 9.34 -31.00 -36.46
#